data_ac95547f31311899ec01000ffaf373c3
#
_entry.id   ac95547f31311899ec01000ffaf373c3
#
_cell.length_a   1.000
_cell.length_b   1.000
_cell.length_c   1.000
_cell.angle_alpha   90.00
_cell.angle_beta   90.00
_cell.angle_gamma   90.00
#
_symmetry.space_group_name_H-M   'P 1'
#
loop_
_entity.id
_entity.type
_entity.pdbx_description
1 polymer ?
#
loop_
_entity_poly.entity_id
_entity_poly.type
_entity_poly.pdbx_seq_one_letter_code
_entity_poly.pdbx_strand_id
1 'polypeptide(L)'
;MTFSLFFQSLINGLNQGAIYALIALGYTMVYGIIRMINFAHGDFIMIGAYTLFYTIPLMVNAGMPAWLAVIIAIAVCAVVGVMVEILAYRPVRKAGPMSALITALAMSIFLENLAMVLFGAKPHNVQAIFSLPTITVGTVALPLNMLLTIAIGLGIMIALQLFVKKTKLGKAMRAVPQDKDASTLVGINVNKIITTTFAIGSGLAAVAALMYCATYPRVTNDMGSMMGMKAFIAAVLGGIGIIPGAMLGGILIGLIEIFVKLFAPGWYEAVTYGTLIVILLVKPSGILGKNVGEKV
;
A
#
# COMPACT_ATOMS: atom_id res chain seq x y z
N MET A 1 31.59 4.75 -9.63
CA MET A 1 30.45 5.20 -8.83
C MET A 1 30.96 6.14 -7.73
N THR A 2 30.53 7.40 -7.72
CA THR A 2 30.94 8.33 -6.67
C THR A 2 30.21 7.99 -5.36
N PHE A 3 30.89 8.16 -4.23
CA PHE A 3 30.32 7.90 -2.89
C PHE A 3 28.97 8.64 -2.68
N SER A 4 28.89 9.88 -3.15
CA SER A 4 27.65 10.68 -3.08
C SER A 4 26.50 10.07 -3.86
N LEU A 5 26.74 9.54 -5.05
CA LEU A 5 25.70 8.92 -5.89
C LEU A 5 25.15 7.63 -5.23
N PHE A 6 26.03 6.84 -4.60
CA PHE A 6 25.60 5.66 -3.85
C PHE A 6 24.67 6.02 -2.68
N PHE A 7 25.09 7.00 -1.84
CA PHE A 7 24.26 7.42 -0.69
C PHE A 7 22.95 8.07 -1.12
N GLN A 8 22.97 8.89 -2.18
CA GLN A 8 21.74 9.47 -2.72
C GLN A 8 20.79 8.38 -3.22
N SER A 9 21.29 7.37 -3.91
CA SER A 9 20.47 6.25 -4.38
C SER A 9 19.94 5.39 -3.23
N LEU A 10 20.74 5.19 -2.19
CA LEU A 10 20.29 4.48 -0.97
C LEU A 10 19.12 5.20 -0.31
N ILE A 11 19.21 6.53 -0.13
CA ILE A 11 18.13 7.32 0.47
C ILE A 11 16.88 7.32 -0.41
N ASN A 12 17.05 7.51 -1.72
CA ASN A 12 15.94 7.44 -2.67
C ASN A 12 15.26 6.05 -2.65
N GLY A 13 16.07 4.98 -2.56
CA GLY A 13 15.59 3.61 -2.47
C GLY A 13 14.83 3.33 -1.17
N LEU A 14 15.31 3.87 -0.04
CA LEU A 14 14.62 3.77 1.24
C LEU A 14 13.29 4.55 1.23
N ASN A 15 13.25 5.74 0.63
CA ASN A 15 12.03 6.53 0.47
C ASN A 15 11.00 5.78 -0.40
N GLN A 16 11.41 5.31 -1.57
CA GLN A 16 10.55 4.53 -2.46
C GLN A 16 10.07 3.24 -1.77
N GLY A 17 10.98 2.57 -1.06
CA GLY A 17 10.69 1.37 -0.29
C GLY A 17 9.71 1.61 0.86
N ALA A 18 9.78 2.76 1.53
CA ALA A 18 8.82 3.13 2.58
C ALA A 18 7.40 3.31 2.01
N ILE A 19 7.27 3.90 0.81
CA ILE A 19 5.98 4.03 0.12
C ILE A 19 5.43 2.64 -0.23
N TYR A 20 6.24 1.77 -0.85
CA TYR A 20 5.83 0.40 -1.17
C TYR A 20 5.47 -0.41 0.08
N ALA A 21 6.21 -0.22 1.17
CA ALA A 21 5.93 -0.87 2.45
C ALA A 21 4.56 -0.47 3.01
N LEU A 22 4.20 0.83 2.97
CA LEU A 22 2.88 1.30 3.42
C LEU A 22 1.74 0.65 2.63
N ILE A 23 1.89 0.56 1.31
CA ILE A 23 0.90 -0.09 0.45
C ILE A 23 0.85 -1.60 0.74
N ALA A 24 2.01 -2.24 0.84
CA ALA A 24 2.15 -3.66 1.13
C ALA A 24 1.58 -4.05 2.51
N LEU A 25 1.60 -3.12 3.49
CA LEU A 25 0.93 -3.31 4.78
C LEU A 25 -0.59 -3.47 4.60
N GLY A 26 -1.22 -2.66 3.74
CA GLY A 26 -2.64 -2.78 3.44
C GLY A 26 -2.97 -4.11 2.76
N TYR A 27 -2.18 -4.53 1.74
CA TYR A 27 -2.29 -5.86 1.12
C TYR A 27 -2.18 -6.98 2.15
N THR A 28 -1.15 -6.92 2.98
CA THR A 28 -0.86 -7.93 4.00
C THR A 28 -1.96 -8.03 5.04
N MET A 29 -2.55 -6.92 5.45
CA MET A 29 -3.68 -6.94 6.38
C MET A 29 -4.91 -7.64 5.79
N VAL A 30 -5.29 -7.26 4.57
CA VAL A 30 -6.48 -7.84 3.92
C VAL A 30 -6.24 -9.33 3.64
N TYR A 31 -5.10 -9.68 3.05
CA TYR A 31 -4.77 -11.08 2.76
C TYR A 31 -4.65 -11.93 4.03
N GLY A 32 -4.05 -11.38 5.07
CA GLY A 32 -3.86 -12.08 6.35
C GLY A 32 -5.16 -12.52 7.02
N ILE A 33 -6.30 -11.90 6.67
CA ILE A 33 -7.60 -12.20 7.27
C ILE A 33 -8.50 -12.97 6.31
N ILE A 34 -8.54 -12.59 5.04
CA ILE A 34 -9.47 -13.19 4.07
C ILE A 34 -8.80 -14.31 3.28
N ARG A 35 -7.47 -14.33 3.20
CA ARG A 35 -6.65 -15.20 2.35
C ARG A 35 -6.99 -15.08 0.86
N MET A 36 -7.39 -13.88 0.43
CA MET A 36 -7.68 -13.54 -0.96
C MET A 36 -6.89 -12.29 -1.33
N ILE A 37 -6.33 -12.27 -2.54
CA ILE A 37 -5.57 -11.14 -3.06
C ILE A 37 -6.57 -10.06 -3.51
N ASN A 38 -6.33 -8.82 -3.10
CA ASN A 38 -7.14 -7.68 -3.51
C ASN A 38 -6.35 -6.81 -4.49
N PHE A 39 -6.42 -7.06 -5.79
CA PHE A 39 -5.73 -6.24 -6.78
C PHE A 39 -6.23 -4.79 -6.84
N ALA A 40 -7.50 -4.54 -6.49
CA ALA A 40 -8.05 -3.18 -6.38
C ALA A 40 -7.43 -2.36 -5.22
N HIS A 41 -6.57 -2.97 -4.38
CA HIS A 41 -5.94 -2.25 -3.27
C HIS A 41 -5.02 -1.12 -3.76
N GLY A 42 -4.34 -1.31 -4.88
CA GLY A 42 -3.54 -0.26 -5.52
C GLY A 42 -4.37 0.96 -5.90
N ASP A 43 -5.60 0.74 -6.36
CA ASP A 43 -6.47 1.82 -6.83
C ASP A 43 -6.95 2.74 -5.71
N PHE A 44 -6.92 2.29 -4.45
CA PHE A 44 -7.17 3.18 -3.30
C PHE A 44 -6.09 4.26 -3.16
N ILE A 45 -4.86 4.01 -3.65
CA ILE A 45 -3.80 5.02 -3.70
C ILE A 45 -4.18 6.10 -4.71
N MET A 46 -4.62 5.69 -5.89
CA MET A 46 -5.10 6.58 -6.93
C MET A 46 -6.26 7.45 -6.41
N ILE A 47 -7.25 6.84 -5.76
CA ILE A 47 -8.38 7.56 -5.15
C ILE A 47 -7.90 8.55 -4.08
N GLY A 48 -6.96 8.14 -3.24
CA GLY A 48 -6.34 9.01 -2.24
C GLY A 48 -5.62 10.19 -2.88
N ALA A 49 -4.85 9.96 -3.94
CA ALA A 49 -4.12 11.00 -4.66
C ALA A 49 -5.07 12.00 -5.37
N TYR A 50 -6.13 11.51 -6.04
CA TYR A 50 -7.16 12.39 -6.60
C TYR A 50 -7.91 13.17 -5.51
N THR A 51 -8.22 12.54 -4.39
CA THR A 51 -8.85 13.25 -3.26
C THR A 51 -7.94 14.36 -2.76
N LEU A 52 -6.64 14.12 -2.60
CA LEU A 52 -5.67 15.16 -2.23
C LEU A 52 -5.58 16.26 -3.28
N PHE A 53 -5.56 15.91 -4.56
CA PHE A 53 -5.51 16.88 -5.66
C PHE A 53 -6.67 17.91 -5.58
N TYR A 54 -7.88 17.45 -5.29
CA TYR A 54 -9.05 18.35 -5.18
C TYR A 54 -9.16 19.03 -3.83
N THR A 55 -8.83 18.34 -2.74
CA THR A 55 -9.10 18.86 -1.39
C THR A 55 -8.01 19.78 -0.87
N ILE A 56 -6.75 19.65 -1.27
CA ILE A 56 -5.67 20.56 -0.82
C ILE A 56 -5.95 22.00 -1.25
N PRO A 57 -6.18 22.31 -2.55
CA PRO A 57 -6.50 23.67 -2.97
C PRO A 57 -7.79 24.21 -2.31
N LEU A 58 -8.80 23.35 -2.13
CA LEU A 58 -10.05 23.72 -1.48
C LEU A 58 -9.81 24.18 -0.03
N MET A 59 -9.02 23.42 0.75
CA MET A 59 -8.69 23.77 2.14
C MET A 59 -7.88 25.06 2.21
N VAL A 60 -6.86 25.19 1.38
CA VAL A 60 -6.00 26.39 1.34
C VAL A 60 -6.82 27.63 0.98
N ASN A 61 -7.68 27.56 -0.05
CA ASN A 61 -8.53 28.66 -0.47
C ASN A 61 -9.58 29.04 0.59
N ALA A 62 -10.02 28.07 1.40
CA ALA A 62 -10.94 28.31 2.52
C ALA A 62 -10.21 28.82 3.80
N GLY A 63 -8.90 29.07 3.74
CA GLY A 63 -8.11 29.47 4.90
C GLY A 63 -7.90 28.36 5.95
N MET A 64 -8.21 27.10 5.60
CA MET A 64 -8.05 25.96 6.48
C MET A 64 -6.67 25.31 6.29
N PRO A 65 -6.15 24.65 7.33
CA PRO A 65 -4.87 23.94 7.23
C PRO A 65 -4.91 22.82 6.18
N ALA A 66 -3.93 22.77 5.28
CA ALA A 66 -3.85 21.77 4.19
C ALA A 66 -3.82 20.32 4.70
N TRP A 67 -3.36 20.06 5.92
CA TRP A 67 -3.34 18.70 6.51
C TRP A 67 -4.74 18.10 6.71
N LEU A 68 -5.79 18.92 6.78
CA LEU A 68 -7.18 18.43 6.81
C LEU A 68 -7.54 17.61 5.56
N ALA A 69 -6.95 17.93 4.42
CA ALA A 69 -7.12 17.16 3.19
C ALA A 69 -6.68 15.69 3.36
N VAL A 70 -5.70 15.42 4.21
CA VAL A 70 -5.23 14.06 4.51
C VAL A 70 -6.32 13.28 5.25
N ILE A 71 -6.99 13.88 6.22
CA ILE A 71 -8.09 13.23 6.94
C ILE A 71 -9.24 12.91 6.00
N ILE A 72 -9.56 13.83 5.09
CA ILE A 72 -10.60 13.62 4.07
C ILE A 72 -10.18 12.48 3.14
N ALA A 73 -8.92 12.44 2.68
CA ALA A 73 -8.43 11.36 1.83
C ALA A 73 -8.50 9.99 2.53
N ILE A 74 -8.12 9.91 3.80
CA ILE A 74 -8.23 8.69 4.61
C ILE A 74 -9.70 8.27 4.73
N ALA A 75 -10.61 9.19 5.01
CA ALA A 75 -12.03 8.90 5.14
C ALA A 75 -12.64 8.41 3.82
N VAL A 76 -12.34 9.10 2.69
CA VAL A 76 -12.82 8.72 1.36
C VAL A 76 -12.31 7.33 0.98
N CYS A 77 -11.00 7.08 1.12
CA CYS A 77 -10.43 5.77 0.82
C CYS A 77 -11.02 4.66 1.72
N ALA A 78 -11.23 4.93 3.01
CA ALA A 78 -11.86 3.98 3.92
C ALA A 78 -13.30 3.66 3.50
N VAL A 79 -14.08 4.66 3.13
CA VAL A 79 -15.46 4.48 2.64
C VAL A 79 -15.47 3.67 1.33
N VAL A 80 -14.63 4.04 0.35
CA VAL A 80 -14.55 3.31 -0.93
C VAL A 80 -14.08 1.87 -0.68
N GLY A 81 -13.09 1.65 0.19
CA GLY A 81 -12.63 0.32 0.55
C GLY A 81 -13.74 -0.54 1.16
N VAL A 82 -14.55 0.03 2.04
CA VAL A 82 -15.74 -0.64 2.61
C VAL A 82 -16.78 -0.93 1.52
N MET A 83 -17.04 0.01 0.61
CA MET A 83 -17.96 -0.20 -0.51
C MET A 83 -17.49 -1.35 -1.40
N VAL A 84 -16.22 -1.38 -1.76
CA VAL A 84 -15.61 -2.46 -2.56
C VAL A 84 -15.74 -3.81 -1.83
N GLU A 85 -15.50 -3.86 -0.52
CA GLU A 85 -15.71 -5.09 0.27
C GLU A 85 -17.16 -5.55 0.19
N ILE A 86 -18.13 -4.65 0.48
CA ILE A 86 -19.53 -5.00 0.58
C ILE A 86 -20.12 -5.39 -0.79
N LEU A 87 -19.81 -4.62 -1.83
CA LEU A 87 -20.44 -4.75 -3.14
C LEU A 87 -19.77 -5.83 -4.01
N ALA A 88 -18.43 -5.93 -3.93
CA ALA A 88 -17.68 -6.81 -4.81
C ALA A 88 -17.19 -8.09 -4.10
N TYR A 89 -16.51 -7.96 -2.95
CA TYR A 89 -15.87 -9.13 -2.32
C TYR A 89 -16.82 -9.99 -1.49
N ARG A 90 -17.73 -9.37 -0.75
CA ARG A 90 -18.64 -10.09 0.15
C ARG A 90 -19.53 -11.10 -0.60
N PRO A 91 -20.13 -10.77 -1.77
CA PRO A 91 -20.94 -11.72 -2.53
C PRO A 91 -20.14 -12.92 -3.03
N VAL A 92 -18.92 -12.71 -3.53
CA VAL A 92 -18.11 -13.77 -4.14
C VAL A 92 -17.26 -14.57 -3.16
N ARG A 93 -17.23 -14.19 -1.90
CA ARG A 93 -16.39 -14.82 -0.86
C ARG A 93 -16.66 -16.32 -0.68
N LYS A 94 -17.89 -16.78 -0.96
CA LYS A 94 -18.27 -18.20 -0.89
C LYS A 94 -18.03 -18.94 -2.21
N ALA A 95 -17.81 -18.24 -3.32
CA ALA A 95 -17.64 -18.83 -4.64
C ALA A 95 -16.21 -19.33 -4.93
N GLY A 96 -15.29 -19.17 -3.96
CA GLY A 96 -13.92 -19.67 -4.04
C GLY A 96 -12.87 -18.62 -4.43
N PRO A 97 -11.57 -18.98 -4.33
CA PRO A 97 -10.46 -18.04 -4.52
C PRO A 97 -10.39 -17.47 -5.94
N MET A 98 -10.71 -18.26 -6.97
CA MET A 98 -10.66 -17.83 -8.37
C MET A 98 -11.70 -16.73 -8.66
N SER A 99 -12.94 -16.89 -8.16
CA SER A 99 -13.98 -15.88 -8.31
C SER A 99 -13.60 -14.56 -7.63
N ALA A 100 -12.97 -14.63 -6.46
CA ALA A 100 -12.47 -13.45 -5.77
C ALA A 100 -11.32 -12.76 -6.53
N LEU A 101 -10.41 -13.53 -7.13
CA LEU A 101 -9.32 -13.01 -7.95
C LEU A 101 -9.85 -12.25 -9.17
N ILE A 102 -10.78 -12.87 -9.92
CA ILE A 102 -11.39 -12.24 -11.11
C ILE A 102 -12.15 -10.97 -10.71
N THR A 103 -12.90 -11.02 -9.61
CA THR A 103 -13.61 -9.85 -9.08
C THR A 103 -12.65 -8.73 -8.69
N ALA A 104 -11.50 -9.08 -8.09
CA ALA A 104 -10.47 -8.11 -7.72
C ALA A 104 -9.90 -7.39 -8.95
N LEU A 105 -9.58 -8.13 -10.01
CA LEU A 105 -9.09 -7.57 -11.27
C LEU A 105 -10.16 -6.71 -11.96
N ALA A 106 -11.40 -7.20 -12.02
CA ALA A 106 -12.50 -6.46 -12.61
C ALA A 106 -12.78 -5.14 -11.86
N MET A 107 -12.70 -5.17 -10.52
CA MET A 107 -12.88 -3.97 -9.69
C MET A 107 -11.73 -2.97 -9.88
N SER A 108 -10.49 -3.43 -10.01
CA SER A 108 -9.35 -2.58 -10.32
C SER A 108 -9.55 -1.85 -11.66
N ILE A 109 -9.82 -2.60 -12.73
CA ILE A 109 -10.09 -2.03 -14.04
C ILE A 109 -11.29 -1.07 -14.01
N PHE A 110 -12.34 -1.40 -13.26
CA PHE A 110 -13.50 -0.53 -13.08
C PHE A 110 -13.12 0.79 -12.43
N LEU A 111 -12.36 0.78 -11.33
CA LEU A 111 -11.95 1.99 -10.61
C LEU A 111 -11.02 2.87 -11.45
N GLU A 112 -10.08 2.28 -12.19
CA GLU A 112 -9.20 3.02 -13.11
C GLU A 112 -9.98 3.72 -14.22
N ASN A 113 -10.90 2.99 -14.88
CA ASN A 113 -11.71 3.57 -15.95
C ASN A 113 -12.72 4.59 -15.40
N LEU A 114 -13.29 4.36 -14.22
CA LEU A 114 -14.14 5.33 -13.55
C LEU A 114 -13.36 6.63 -13.25
N ALA A 115 -12.13 6.52 -12.74
CA ALA A 115 -11.27 7.68 -12.51
C ALA A 115 -10.94 8.40 -13.82
N MET A 116 -10.66 7.68 -14.91
CA MET A 116 -10.42 8.25 -16.23
C MET A 116 -11.64 9.03 -16.76
N VAL A 117 -12.85 8.50 -16.55
CA VAL A 117 -14.10 9.18 -16.98
C VAL A 117 -14.37 10.41 -16.12
N LEU A 118 -14.17 10.33 -14.80
CA LEU A 118 -14.47 11.43 -13.88
C LEU A 118 -13.43 12.55 -13.92
N PHE A 119 -12.14 12.20 -14.03
CA PHE A 119 -11.03 13.14 -13.87
C PHE A 119 -10.23 13.37 -15.16
N GLY A 120 -10.49 12.57 -16.20
CA GLY A 120 -9.78 12.62 -17.46
C GLY A 120 -8.50 11.80 -17.48
N ALA A 121 -7.94 11.61 -18.68
CA ALA A 121 -6.71 10.81 -18.89
C ALA A 121 -5.42 11.64 -18.69
N LYS A 122 -5.53 12.96 -18.56
CA LYS A 122 -4.34 13.82 -18.40
C LYS A 122 -3.81 13.75 -16.98
N PRO A 123 -2.48 13.70 -16.80
CA PRO A 123 -1.88 13.81 -15.49
C PRO A 123 -2.18 15.15 -14.82
N HIS A 124 -2.45 15.12 -13.52
CA HIS A 124 -2.67 16.31 -12.70
C HIS A 124 -1.54 16.49 -11.71
N ASN A 125 -1.14 17.75 -11.45
CA ASN A 125 -0.12 18.05 -10.45
C ASN A 125 -0.79 18.30 -9.10
N VAL A 126 -0.38 17.54 -8.10
CA VAL A 126 -0.86 17.68 -6.72
C VAL A 126 -0.06 18.78 -6.02
N GLN A 127 -0.73 19.75 -5.43
CA GLN A 127 -0.08 20.81 -4.66
C GLN A 127 0.62 20.21 -3.43
N ALA A 128 1.85 20.63 -3.16
CA ALA A 128 2.59 20.18 -2.00
C ALA A 128 1.89 20.66 -0.70
N ILE A 129 1.66 19.72 0.23
CA ILE A 129 1.12 20.04 1.55
C ILE A 129 2.19 20.69 2.44
N PHE A 130 3.44 20.22 2.30
CA PHE A 130 4.58 20.69 3.08
C PHE A 130 5.67 21.18 2.12
N SER A 131 6.09 22.42 2.29
CA SER A 131 7.27 22.98 1.63
C SER A 131 8.46 22.83 2.60
N LEU A 132 8.98 21.62 2.71
CA LEU A 132 10.09 21.33 3.60
C LEU A 132 11.43 21.57 2.88
N PRO A 133 12.43 22.16 3.59
CA PRO A 133 13.73 22.44 3.00
C PRO A 133 14.47 21.13 2.68
N THR A 134 15.37 21.22 1.70
CA THR A 134 16.33 20.17 1.41
C THR A 134 17.59 20.44 2.21
N ILE A 135 18.00 19.50 3.05
CA ILE A 135 19.28 19.56 3.79
C ILE A 135 20.36 18.99 2.89
N THR A 136 21.45 19.74 2.70
CA THR A 136 22.61 19.25 1.96
C THR A 136 23.71 18.87 2.92
N VAL A 137 24.16 17.63 2.88
CA VAL A 137 25.32 17.15 3.65
C VAL A 137 26.43 16.82 2.65
N GLY A 138 27.37 17.74 2.50
CA GLY A 138 28.38 17.68 1.45
C GLY A 138 27.74 17.76 0.06
N THR A 139 27.87 16.69 -0.75
CA THR A 139 27.30 16.59 -2.09
C THR A 139 25.97 15.80 -2.14
N VAL A 140 25.47 15.33 -0.98
CA VAL A 140 24.22 14.55 -0.89
C VAL A 140 23.07 15.48 -0.50
N ALA A 141 22.04 15.53 -1.35
CA ALA A 141 20.82 16.28 -1.07
C ALA A 141 19.80 15.39 -0.35
N LEU A 142 19.35 15.82 0.81
CA LEU A 142 18.38 15.15 1.69
C LEU A 142 17.08 15.98 1.76
N PRO A 143 16.12 15.77 0.85
CA PRO A 143 14.81 16.40 1.00
C PRO A 143 14.15 15.93 2.29
N LEU A 144 13.75 16.86 3.15
CA LEU A 144 13.18 16.52 4.45
C LEU A 144 11.86 15.72 4.31
N ASN A 145 11.17 15.89 3.18
CA ASN A 145 9.99 15.09 2.81
C ASN A 145 10.31 13.59 2.76
N MET A 146 11.49 13.18 2.26
CA MET A 146 11.88 11.77 2.19
C MET A 146 12.11 11.18 3.59
N LEU A 147 12.78 11.93 4.47
CA LEU A 147 12.98 11.50 5.86
C LEU A 147 11.64 11.39 6.60
N LEU A 148 10.73 12.33 6.35
CA LEU A 148 9.38 12.29 6.91
C LEU A 148 8.60 11.07 6.42
N THR A 149 8.69 10.73 5.13
CA THR A 149 8.06 9.54 4.55
C THR A 149 8.54 8.26 5.23
N ILE A 150 9.84 8.11 5.40
CA ILE A 150 10.45 6.95 6.07
C ILE A 150 9.99 6.89 7.53
N ALA A 151 10.02 8.01 8.25
CA ALA A 151 9.61 8.08 9.66
C ALA A 151 8.12 7.76 9.85
N ILE A 152 7.25 8.30 9.00
CA ILE A 152 5.81 8.01 9.00
C ILE A 152 5.56 6.53 8.67
N GLY A 153 6.24 5.99 7.65
CA GLY A 153 6.12 4.58 7.28
C GLY A 153 6.49 3.64 8.43
N LEU A 154 7.60 3.90 9.09
CA LEU A 154 8.05 3.16 10.29
C LEU A 154 7.05 3.31 11.45
N GLY A 155 6.62 4.52 11.73
CA GLY A 155 5.67 4.82 12.79
C GLY A 155 4.33 4.09 12.58
N ILE A 156 3.79 4.14 11.38
CA ILE A 156 2.54 3.44 11.03
C ILE A 156 2.70 1.92 11.13
N MET A 157 3.82 1.36 10.67
CA MET A 157 4.08 -0.07 10.82
C MET A 157 4.07 -0.49 12.29
N ILE A 158 4.81 0.24 13.15
CA ILE A 158 4.87 -0.07 14.57
C ILE A 158 3.48 0.06 15.20
N ALA A 159 2.76 1.15 14.92
CA ALA A 159 1.41 1.37 15.41
C ALA A 159 0.45 0.26 14.97
N LEU A 160 0.49 -0.13 13.70
CA LEU A 160 -0.34 -1.20 13.16
C LEU A 160 -0.01 -2.56 13.80
N GLN A 161 1.28 -2.86 13.97
CA GLN A 161 1.71 -4.09 14.62
C GLN A 161 1.26 -4.16 16.08
N LEU A 162 1.37 -3.05 16.81
CA LEU A 162 0.88 -2.95 18.19
C LEU A 162 -0.64 -3.06 18.24
N PHE A 163 -1.35 -2.40 17.32
CA PHE A 163 -2.80 -2.49 17.19
C PHE A 163 -3.26 -3.94 17.00
N VAL A 164 -2.69 -4.64 16.01
CA VAL A 164 -3.04 -6.05 15.72
C VAL A 164 -2.65 -6.99 16.86
N LYS A 165 -1.53 -6.74 17.57
CA LYS A 165 -1.09 -7.60 18.68
C LYS A 165 -1.85 -7.35 19.98
N LYS A 166 -2.13 -6.08 20.33
CA LYS A 166 -2.59 -5.72 21.69
C LYS A 166 -4.09 -5.45 21.80
N THR A 167 -4.78 -5.04 20.71
CA THR A 167 -6.20 -4.67 20.79
C THR A 167 -7.15 -5.87 20.68
N LYS A 168 -8.39 -5.72 21.19
CA LYS A 168 -9.45 -6.72 21.05
C LYS A 168 -9.78 -6.98 19.57
N LEU A 169 -9.85 -5.90 18.77
CA LEU A 169 -10.08 -5.99 17.34
C LEU A 169 -8.93 -6.73 16.62
N GLY A 170 -7.68 -6.42 16.95
CA GLY A 170 -6.52 -7.11 16.40
C GLY A 170 -6.46 -8.60 16.79
N LYS A 171 -6.90 -8.96 18.00
CA LYS A 171 -7.05 -10.38 18.38
C LYS A 171 -8.09 -11.08 17.52
N ALA A 172 -9.25 -10.45 17.28
CA ALA A 172 -10.28 -10.98 16.41
C ALA A 172 -9.80 -11.09 14.95
N MET A 173 -9.04 -10.11 14.45
CA MET A 173 -8.39 -10.16 13.13
C MET A 173 -7.45 -11.36 12.97
N ARG A 174 -6.80 -11.82 14.02
CA ARG A 174 -5.93 -13.00 13.99
C ARG A 174 -6.67 -14.33 14.20
N ALA A 175 -7.82 -14.30 14.86
CA ALA A 175 -8.65 -15.49 15.10
C ALA A 175 -9.41 -15.91 13.84
N VAL A 176 -10.04 -14.94 13.15
CA VAL A 176 -10.90 -15.18 11.98
C VAL A 176 -10.23 -16.01 10.86
N PRO A 177 -8.97 -15.80 10.45
CA PRO A 177 -8.34 -16.61 9.40
C PRO A 177 -7.96 -18.02 9.84
N GLN A 178 -7.94 -18.32 11.14
CA GLN A 178 -7.65 -19.65 11.66
C GLN A 178 -8.88 -20.55 11.55
N ASP A 179 -10.03 -20.05 12.02
CA ASP A 179 -11.31 -20.75 11.93
C ASP A 179 -12.44 -19.72 12.02
N LYS A 180 -13.18 -19.56 10.89
CA LYS A 180 -14.30 -18.62 10.81
C LYS A 180 -15.51 -19.07 11.63
N ASP A 181 -15.78 -20.37 11.64
CA ASP A 181 -16.93 -20.94 12.31
C ASP A 181 -16.73 -20.91 13.82
N ALA A 182 -15.58 -21.36 14.31
CA ALA A 182 -15.21 -21.23 15.71
C ALA A 182 -15.18 -19.77 16.17
N SER A 183 -14.69 -18.83 15.34
CA SER A 183 -14.72 -17.39 15.64
C SER A 183 -16.15 -16.88 15.82
N THR A 184 -17.08 -17.34 14.99
CA THR A 184 -18.50 -16.96 15.11
C THR A 184 -19.13 -17.52 16.38
N LEU A 185 -18.80 -18.76 16.75
CA LEU A 185 -19.31 -19.39 17.99
C LEU A 185 -18.88 -18.65 19.27
N VAL A 186 -17.68 -18.07 19.28
CA VAL A 186 -17.20 -17.23 20.41
C VAL A 186 -17.66 -15.76 20.32
N GLY A 187 -18.61 -15.44 19.43
CA GLY A 187 -19.24 -14.12 19.33
C GLY A 187 -18.51 -13.10 18.46
N ILE A 188 -17.51 -13.51 17.65
CA ILE A 188 -16.82 -12.60 16.73
C ILE A 188 -17.65 -12.45 15.45
N ASN A 189 -18.06 -11.22 15.14
CA ASN A 189 -18.72 -10.92 13.87
C ASN A 189 -17.68 -10.85 12.74
N VAL A 190 -17.53 -11.96 12.01
CA VAL A 190 -16.54 -12.12 10.92
C VAL A 190 -16.68 -11.04 9.86
N ASN A 191 -17.90 -10.69 9.44
CA ASN A 191 -18.12 -9.66 8.43
C ASN A 191 -17.63 -8.29 8.91
N LYS A 192 -17.93 -7.91 10.16
CA LYS A 192 -17.47 -6.65 10.74
C LYS A 192 -15.94 -6.58 10.80
N ILE A 193 -15.27 -7.69 11.14
CA ILE A 193 -13.79 -7.75 11.16
C ILE A 193 -13.22 -7.52 9.76
N ILE A 194 -13.77 -8.18 8.75
CA ILE A 194 -13.32 -8.05 7.37
C ILE A 194 -13.54 -6.62 6.86
N THR A 195 -14.75 -6.07 7.04
CA THR A 195 -15.06 -4.69 6.62
C THR A 195 -14.13 -3.67 7.29
N THR A 196 -13.88 -3.83 8.60
CA THR A 196 -12.94 -2.94 9.32
C THR A 196 -11.51 -3.07 8.79
N THR A 197 -11.10 -4.28 8.39
CA THR A 197 -9.77 -4.49 7.78
C THR A 197 -9.63 -3.79 6.44
N PHE A 198 -10.68 -3.84 5.61
CA PHE A 198 -10.69 -3.08 4.35
C PHE A 198 -10.61 -1.58 4.61
N ALA A 199 -11.40 -1.07 5.59
CA ALA A 199 -11.35 0.35 5.94
C ALA A 199 -9.95 0.80 6.39
N ILE A 200 -9.28 0.01 7.25
CA ILE A 200 -7.92 0.34 7.71
C ILE A 200 -6.93 0.22 6.55
N GLY A 201 -6.98 -0.86 5.76
CA GLY A 201 -6.07 -1.07 4.64
C GLY A 201 -6.17 0.04 3.59
N SER A 202 -7.38 0.41 3.18
CA SER A 202 -7.61 1.49 2.23
C SER A 202 -7.29 2.88 2.82
N GLY A 203 -7.50 3.10 4.12
CA GLY A 203 -7.01 4.29 4.80
C GLY A 203 -5.48 4.41 4.79
N LEU A 204 -4.75 3.30 4.94
CA LEU A 204 -3.29 3.27 4.79
C LEU A 204 -2.85 3.60 3.36
N ALA A 205 -3.62 3.18 2.35
CA ALA A 205 -3.36 3.54 0.96
C ALA A 205 -3.45 5.06 0.73
N ALA A 206 -4.38 5.76 1.40
CA ALA A 206 -4.45 7.23 1.35
C ALA A 206 -3.19 7.90 1.94
N VAL A 207 -2.63 7.35 3.03
CA VAL A 207 -1.37 7.86 3.59
C VAL A 207 -0.21 7.57 2.62
N ALA A 208 -0.18 6.41 1.99
CA ALA A 208 0.82 6.10 0.97
C ALA A 208 0.71 7.04 -0.24
N ALA A 209 -0.53 7.40 -0.65
CA ALA A 209 -0.78 8.39 -1.70
C ALA A 209 -0.21 9.77 -1.35
N LEU A 210 -0.40 10.22 -0.09
CA LEU A 210 0.19 11.45 0.40
C LEU A 210 1.72 11.43 0.29
N MET A 211 2.35 10.36 0.78
CA MET A 211 3.81 10.22 0.77
C MET A 211 4.36 10.13 -0.66
N TYR A 212 3.62 9.45 -1.55
CA TYR A 212 3.95 9.41 -2.97
C TYR A 212 3.86 10.79 -3.61
N CYS A 213 2.75 11.51 -3.44
CA CYS A 213 2.54 12.85 -3.99
C CYS A 213 3.51 13.89 -3.39
N ALA A 214 3.98 13.71 -2.15
CA ALA A 214 5.01 14.55 -1.55
C ALA A 214 6.39 14.38 -2.24
N THR A 215 6.66 13.22 -2.83
CA THR A 215 7.89 12.93 -3.57
C THR A 215 7.72 13.17 -5.07
N TYR A 216 6.60 12.71 -5.61
CA TYR A 216 6.23 12.80 -7.02
C TYR A 216 4.86 13.51 -7.11
N PRO A 217 4.82 14.83 -7.28
CA PRO A 217 3.58 15.61 -7.21
C PRO A 217 2.70 15.43 -8.46
N ARG A 218 2.41 14.20 -8.81
CA ARG A 218 1.66 13.83 -10.01
C ARG A 218 0.68 12.71 -9.71
N VAL A 219 -0.56 12.86 -10.16
CA VAL A 219 -1.59 11.83 -10.12
C VAL A 219 -2.03 11.48 -11.54
N THR A 220 -2.18 10.19 -11.82
CA THR A 220 -2.69 9.62 -13.06
C THR A 220 -3.70 8.52 -12.73
N ASN A 221 -4.58 8.19 -13.67
CA ASN A 221 -5.59 7.16 -13.48
C ASN A 221 -5.03 5.72 -13.38
N ASP A 222 -3.83 5.48 -13.91
CA ASP A 222 -3.13 4.19 -13.91
C ASP A 222 -2.12 4.02 -12.76
N MET A 223 -1.88 5.07 -11.96
CA MET A 223 -0.90 5.01 -10.89
C MET A 223 -1.21 3.93 -9.85
N GLY A 224 -2.50 3.62 -9.68
CA GLY A 224 -2.97 2.62 -8.73
C GLY A 224 -2.46 1.23 -9.05
N SER A 225 -2.65 0.76 -10.28
CA SER A 225 -2.20 -0.56 -10.71
C SER A 225 -0.67 -0.68 -10.71
N MET A 226 0.04 0.36 -11.18
CA MET A 226 1.52 0.35 -11.17
C MET A 226 2.09 0.24 -9.76
N MET A 227 1.62 1.07 -8.82
CA MET A 227 2.08 1.06 -7.43
C MET A 227 1.60 -0.19 -6.70
N GLY A 228 0.35 -0.59 -6.94
CA GLY A 228 -0.27 -1.75 -6.35
C GLY A 228 0.46 -3.03 -6.70
N MET A 229 0.84 -3.23 -7.96
CA MET A 229 1.58 -4.42 -8.38
C MET A 229 2.96 -4.50 -7.71
N LYS A 230 3.72 -3.39 -7.65
CA LYS A 230 5.03 -3.36 -6.98
C LYS A 230 4.91 -3.61 -5.48
N ALA A 231 3.89 -3.06 -4.83
CA ALA A 231 3.62 -3.31 -3.43
C ALA A 231 3.13 -4.74 -3.15
N PHE A 232 2.41 -5.35 -4.10
CA PHE A 232 2.07 -6.77 -4.03
C PHE A 232 3.33 -7.64 -4.08
N ILE A 233 4.27 -7.35 -4.99
CA ILE A 233 5.58 -8.02 -5.04
C ILE A 233 6.30 -7.87 -3.70
N ALA A 234 6.30 -6.67 -3.14
CA ALA A 234 6.88 -6.39 -1.83
C ALA A 234 6.24 -7.22 -0.71
N ALA A 235 4.90 -7.32 -0.69
CA ALA A 235 4.18 -8.13 0.28
C ALA A 235 4.52 -9.62 0.15
N VAL A 236 4.59 -10.15 -1.08
CA VAL A 236 4.96 -11.55 -1.35
C VAL A 236 6.42 -11.82 -0.98
N LEU A 237 7.35 -10.94 -1.40
CA LEU A 237 8.76 -11.03 -1.06
C LEU A 237 8.97 -11.07 0.46
N GLY A 238 8.27 -10.22 1.20
CA GLY A 238 8.35 -10.16 2.65
C GLY A 238 7.71 -11.33 3.37
N GLY A 239 6.72 -11.96 2.76
CA GLY A 239 5.83 -12.98 3.32
C GLY A 239 4.45 -12.41 3.57
N ILE A 240 3.55 -12.62 2.62
CA ILE A 240 2.20 -12.04 2.64
C ILE A 240 1.43 -12.51 3.90
N GLY A 241 0.77 -11.58 4.57
CA GLY A 241 0.08 -11.83 5.85
C GLY A 241 0.94 -11.51 7.08
N ILE A 242 2.23 -11.17 6.92
CA ILE A 242 3.15 -10.85 8.01
C ILE A 242 3.54 -9.37 7.93
N ILE A 243 3.06 -8.55 8.87
CA ILE A 243 3.26 -7.09 8.89
C ILE A 243 4.75 -6.69 8.78
N PRO A 244 5.69 -7.22 9.61
CA PRO A 244 7.11 -6.90 9.46
C PRO A 244 7.70 -7.38 8.13
N GLY A 245 7.16 -8.48 7.59
CA GLY A 245 7.56 -9.02 6.28
C GLY A 245 7.25 -8.05 5.15
N ALA A 246 6.02 -7.56 5.08
CA ALA A 246 5.60 -6.60 4.06
C ALA A 246 6.47 -5.33 4.06
N MET A 247 6.87 -4.87 5.24
CA MET A 247 7.77 -3.72 5.36
C MET A 247 9.16 -4.00 4.83
N LEU A 248 9.77 -5.11 5.23
CA LEU A 248 11.08 -5.53 4.72
C LEU A 248 11.05 -5.71 3.21
N GLY A 249 9.99 -6.37 2.69
CA GLY A 249 9.80 -6.55 1.25
C GLY A 249 9.67 -5.22 0.52
N GLY A 250 8.92 -4.25 1.07
CA GLY A 250 8.80 -2.90 0.52
C GLY A 250 10.13 -2.18 0.41
N ILE A 251 10.90 -2.18 1.48
CA ILE A 251 12.24 -1.57 1.50
C ILE A 251 13.17 -2.24 0.49
N LEU A 252 13.17 -3.58 0.43
CA LEU A 252 14.01 -4.32 -0.52
C LEU A 252 13.64 -4.01 -1.97
N ILE A 253 12.36 -4.03 -2.33
CA ILE A 253 11.90 -3.72 -3.69
C ILE A 253 12.23 -2.27 -4.06
N GLY A 254 12.05 -1.31 -3.14
CA GLY A 254 12.44 0.08 -3.38
C GLY A 254 13.93 0.26 -3.61
N LEU A 255 14.77 -0.42 -2.84
CA LEU A 255 16.22 -0.44 -3.04
C LEU A 255 16.59 -1.08 -4.38
N ILE A 256 16.07 -2.27 -4.68
CA ILE A 256 16.32 -2.98 -5.95
C ILE A 256 15.96 -2.06 -7.13
N GLU A 257 14.77 -1.46 -7.11
CA GLU A 257 14.30 -0.60 -8.20
C GLU A 257 15.22 0.60 -8.43
N ILE A 258 15.60 1.31 -7.37
CA ILE A 258 16.45 2.51 -7.50
C ILE A 258 17.87 2.14 -7.93
N PHE A 259 18.45 1.06 -7.39
CA PHE A 259 19.78 0.63 -7.82
C PHE A 259 19.78 0.11 -9.25
N VAL A 260 18.76 -0.63 -9.68
CA VAL A 260 18.66 -1.08 -11.07
C VAL A 260 18.46 0.12 -12.00
N LYS A 261 17.66 1.12 -11.65
CA LYS A 261 17.53 2.38 -12.41
C LYS A 261 18.87 3.10 -12.59
N LEU A 262 19.75 3.00 -11.62
CA LEU A 262 21.07 3.63 -11.68
C LEU A 262 21.99 2.96 -12.71
N PHE A 263 21.97 1.62 -12.80
CA PHE A 263 22.89 0.85 -13.65
C PHE A 263 22.27 0.47 -15.00
N ALA A 264 20.97 0.21 -15.03
CA ALA A 264 20.26 -0.30 -16.20
C ALA A 264 18.82 0.25 -16.24
N PRO A 265 18.62 1.55 -16.59
CA PRO A 265 17.30 2.20 -16.49
C PRO A 265 16.18 1.49 -17.26
N GLY A 266 16.49 0.83 -18.40
CA GLY A 266 15.50 0.10 -19.19
C GLY A 266 15.07 -1.23 -18.58
N TRP A 267 15.76 -1.74 -17.55
CA TRP A 267 15.56 -3.07 -16.99
C TRP A 267 14.88 -3.06 -15.61
N TYR A 268 14.66 -1.90 -15.00
CA TYR A 268 14.21 -1.83 -13.62
C TYR A 268 12.87 -2.53 -13.37
N GLU A 269 11.93 -2.44 -14.31
CA GLU A 269 10.65 -3.16 -14.20
C GLU A 269 10.85 -4.66 -14.35
N ALA A 270 11.59 -5.10 -15.36
CA ALA A 270 11.87 -6.50 -15.59
C ALA A 270 12.55 -7.15 -14.36
N VAL A 271 13.51 -6.47 -13.74
CA VAL A 271 14.17 -6.94 -12.53
C VAL A 271 13.21 -6.96 -11.34
N THR A 272 12.38 -5.94 -11.17
CA THR A 272 11.40 -5.90 -10.08
C THR A 272 10.38 -7.05 -10.18
N TYR A 273 9.82 -7.28 -11.37
CA TYR A 273 8.90 -8.41 -11.60
C TYR A 273 9.65 -9.76 -11.59
N GLY A 274 10.87 -9.80 -12.10
CA GLY A 274 11.74 -10.99 -12.04
C GLY A 274 12.05 -11.40 -10.60
N THR A 275 12.19 -10.44 -9.68
CA THR A 275 12.37 -10.71 -8.25
C THR A 275 11.20 -11.51 -7.67
N LEU A 276 9.95 -11.21 -8.12
CA LEU A 276 8.78 -11.99 -7.71
C LEU A 276 8.90 -13.45 -8.16
N ILE A 277 9.28 -13.67 -9.42
CA ILE A 277 9.43 -15.03 -9.98
C ILE A 277 10.49 -15.80 -9.19
N VAL A 278 11.65 -15.19 -8.97
CA VAL A 278 12.75 -15.81 -8.21
C VAL A 278 12.32 -16.18 -6.79
N ILE A 279 11.64 -15.25 -6.06
CA ILE A 279 11.22 -15.56 -4.69
C ILE A 279 10.17 -16.67 -4.64
N LEU A 280 9.24 -16.71 -5.59
CA LEU A 280 8.22 -17.75 -5.65
C LEU A 280 8.82 -19.13 -5.96
N LEU A 281 9.91 -19.19 -6.74
CA LEU A 281 10.62 -20.44 -7.05
C LEU A 281 11.49 -20.91 -5.88
N VAL A 282 12.20 -19.98 -5.20
CA VAL A 282 13.18 -20.32 -4.16
C VAL A 282 12.53 -20.42 -2.77
N LYS A 283 11.65 -19.50 -2.43
CA LYS A 283 10.99 -19.42 -1.11
C LYS A 283 9.57 -18.88 -1.23
N PRO A 284 8.60 -19.69 -1.66
CA PRO A 284 7.22 -19.23 -1.93
C PRO A 284 6.52 -18.66 -0.70
N SER A 285 6.99 -18.97 0.51
CA SER A 285 6.48 -18.34 1.75
C SER A 285 6.97 -16.90 1.99
N GLY A 286 7.91 -16.40 1.19
CA GLY A 286 8.59 -15.12 1.39
C GLY A 286 9.68 -15.17 2.47
N ILE A 287 10.40 -14.04 2.66
CA ILE A 287 11.59 -13.97 3.54
C ILE A 287 11.25 -14.33 4.99
N LEU A 288 10.19 -13.74 5.55
CA LEU A 288 9.73 -13.97 6.92
C LEU A 288 8.56 -14.95 7.02
N GLY A 289 8.09 -15.49 5.90
CA GLY A 289 6.99 -16.44 5.87
C GLY A 289 7.36 -17.75 6.56
N LYS A 290 6.38 -18.35 7.23
CA LYS A 290 6.48 -19.69 7.79
C LYS A 290 5.82 -20.68 6.84
N ASN A 291 6.47 -21.77 6.53
CA ASN A 291 5.81 -22.91 5.89
C ASN A 291 4.80 -23.49 6.88
N VAL A 292 3.54 -23.12 6.70
CA VAL A 292 2.44 -23.81 7.37
C VAL A 292 2.17 -25.05 6.51
N GLY A 293 2.68 -26.19 6.93
CA GLY A 293 2.30 -27.47 6.31
C GLY A 293 0.78 -27.59 6.34
N GLU A 294 0.17 -27.95 5.21
CA GLU A 294 -1.24 -28.29 5.18
C GLU A 294 -1.50 -29.34 6.26
N LYS A 295 -2.36 -29.01 7.21
CA LYS A 295 -2.92 -30.05 8.08
C LYS A 295 -3.82 -30.89 7.19
N VAL A 296 -3.33 -32.06 6.80
CA VAL A 296 -4.11 -33.13 6.20
C VAL A 296 -5.18 -33.57 7.18
#